data_be00636ee195d82d3e42eeddbc67ad09
#
_entry.id   be00636ee195d82d3e42eeddbc67ad09
#
_cell.length_a   1.000
_cell.length_b   1.000
_cell.length_c   1.000
_cell.angle_alpha   90.00
_cell.angle_beta   90.00
_cell.angle_gamma   90.00
#
_symmetry.space_group_name_H-M   'P 1'
#
loop_
_entity.id
_entity.type
_entity.pdbx_description
1 polymer ?
#
loop_
_entity_poly.entity_id
_entity_poly.type
_entity_poly.pdbx_seq_one_letter_code
_entity_poly.pdbx_strand_id
1 'polypeptide(L)'
;MPFTIGQTFDSTYPPEAAEWCMNNNAYIEEADGSFVIKAVLPPTEEELAEQALAEARAQSSTILMARMQADMVQTGAFAAAEFATFARAGLFADWAAGQTYAKGYRLAHEGIVYEVMLEVTAIENQPPDAVGMLAVYRPLSVDPETGDEPDGSREHPFAFLYGMDVKNGSYYSYEGKLWLAKADMPACVWTPGTEGLWQWEEAGAI
;
A
#
# COMPACT_ATOMS: atom_id res chain seq x y z
N MET A 1 -31.42 13.25 -37.42
CA MET A 1 -30.72 14.43 -37.96
C MET A 1 -29.45 14.62 -37.16
N PRO A 2 -28.34 15.01 -37.76
CA PRO A 2 -27.14 15.29 -36.96
C PRO A 2 -27.38 16.50 -36.07
N PHE A 3 -27.05 16.39 -34.79
CA PHE A 3 -27.06 17.50 -33.86
C PHE A 3 -25.87 18.43 -34.16
N THR A 4 -25.90 19.67 -33.65
CA THR A 4 -24.83 20.64 -33.87
C THR A 4 -24.49 21.39 -32.58
N ILE A 5 -23.24 21.83 -32.46
CA ILE A 5 -22.82 22.71 -31.38
C ILE A 5 -23.59 24.00 -31.44
N GLY A 6 -24.06 24.49 -30.28
CA GLY A 6 -24.93 25.63 -30.17
C GLY A 6 -26.43 25.34 -30.33
N GLN A 7 -26.82 24.09 -30.61
CA GLN A 7 -28.22 23.67 -30.65
C GLN A 7 -28.83 23.72 -29.25
N THR A 8 -30.00 24.29 -29.12
CA THR A 8 -30.77 24.47 -27.89
C THR A 8 -31.98 23.54 -27.85
N PHE A 9 -32.38 23.15 -26.65
CA PHE A 9 -33.61 22.39 -26.39
C PHE A 9 -34.34 23.03 -25.21
N ASP A 10 -35.64 23.21 -25.36
CA ASP A 10 -36.48 23.72 -24.28
C ASP A 10 -36.90 22.58 -23.35
N SER A 11 -36.69 22.74 -22.06
CA SER A 11 -37.12 21.86 -20.98
C SER A 11 -36.56 20.39 -20.95
N THR A 12 -36.28 19.77 -22.09
CA THR A 12 -35.70 18.41 -22.18
C THR A 12 -34.94 18.24 -23.50
N TYR A 13 -33.97 17.32 -23.55
CA TYR A 13 -33.28 16.93 -24.78
C TYR A 13 -33.47 15.45 -25.08
N PRO A 14 -33.47 15.02 -26.36
CA PRO A 14 -33.60 13.60 -26.71
C PRO A 14 -32.33 12.82 -26.34
N PRO A 15 -32.46 11.54 -25.93
CA PRO A 15 -31.31 10.71 -25.55
C PRO A 15 -30.21 10.64 -26.61
N GLU A 16 -30.60 10.69 -27.89
CA GLU A 16 -29.67 10.68 -29.03
C GLU A 16 -28.76 11.90 -29.08
N ALA A 17 -29.16 13.04 -28.46
CA ALA A 17 -28.32 14.23 -28.34
C ALA A 17 -27.16 13.97 -27.37
N ALA A 18 -27.40 13.26 -26.27
CA ALA A 18 -26.33 12.90 -25.32
C ALA A 18 -25.34 11.91 -25.97
N GLU A 19 -25.83 10.90 -26.68
CA GLU A 19 -25.01 9.95 -27.43
C GLU A 19 -24.17 10.67 -28.51
N TRP A 20 -24.77 11.61 -29.23
CA TRP A 20 -24.06 12.43 -30.21
C TRP A 20 -22.94 13.23 -29.55
N CYS A 21 -23.19 13.84 -28.40
CA CYS A 21 -22.19 14.61 -27.65
C CYS A 21 -20.99 13.76 -27.27
N MET A 22 -21.19 12.55 -26.76
CA MET A 22 -20.10 11.62 -26.42
C MET A 22 -19.22 11.28 -27.62
N ASN A 23 -19.82 11.19 -28.80
CA ASN A 23 -19.10 10.84 -30.03
C ASN A 23 -18.48 12.04 -30.77
N ASN A 24 -18.81 13.26 -30.37
CA ASN A 24 -18.40 14.50 -31.06
C ASN A 24 -17.66 15.50 -30.16
N ASN A 25 -17.10 15.03 -29.05
CA ASN A 25 -16.34 15.85 -28.11
C ASN A 25 -17.14 17.10 -27.65
N ALA A 26 -18.40 16.87 -27.28
CA ALA A 26 -19.36 17.89 -26.88
C ALA A 26 -20.06 17.46 -25.58
N TYR A 27 -20.71 18.38 -24.90
CA TYR A 27 -21.53 18.12 -23.72
C TYR A 27 -22.81 18.97 -23.77
N ILE A 28 -23.80 18.62 -22.97
CA ILE A 28 -25.03 19.35 -22.83
C ILE A 28 -24.96 20.11 -21.50
N GLU A 29 -25.10 21.44 -21.58
CA GLU A 29 -25.16 22.33 -20.44
C GLU A 29 -26.61 22.81 -20.24
N GLU A 30 -27.05 22.81 -18.98
CA GLU A 30 -28.33 23.44 -18.60
C GLU A 30 -28.08 24.93 -18.28
N ALA A 31 -28.82 25.81 -18.95
CA ALA A 31 -28.78 27.23 -18.72
C ALA A 31 -30.20 27.77 -18.78
N ASP A 32 -30.65 28.43 -17.72
CA ASP A 32 -31.95 29.12 -17.62
C ASP A 32 -33.17 28.27 -18.00
N GLY A 33 -33.12 26.95 -17.64
CA GLY A 33 -34.20 26.01 -17.91
C GLY A 33 -34.23 25.48 -19.35
N SER A 34 -33.23 25.77 -20.14
CA SER A 34 -32.96 25.18 -21.45
C SER A 34 -31.63 24.42 -21.47
N PHE A 35 -31.47 23.53 -22.44
CA PHE A 35 -30.25 22.75 -22.63
C PHE A 35 -29.54 23.16 -23.92
N VAL A 36 -28.22 23.32 -23.87
CA VAL A 36 -27.40 23.76 -25.01
C VAL A 36 -26.26 22.78 -25.25
N ILE A 37 -26.08 22.33 -26.49
CA ILE A 37 -24.90 21.56 -26.88
C ILE A 37 -23.67 22.46 -26.98
N LYS A 38 -22.65 22.21 -26.15
CA LYS A 38 -21.37 22.93 -26.15
C LYS A 38 -20.23 22.02 -26.56
N ALA A 39 -19.23 22.58 -27.22
CA ALA A 39 -17.98 21.88 -27.49
C ALA A 39 -17.16 21.75 -26.20
N VAL A 40 -16.56 20.57 -26.00
CA VAL A 40 -15.47 20.41 -25.02
C VAL A 40 -14.26 21.12 -25.61
N LEU A 41 -13.87 22.23 -25.02
CA LEU A 41 -12.65 22.93 -25.42
C LEU A 41 -11.44 22.14 -24.89
N PRO A 42 -10.37 22.01 -25.69
CA PRO A 42 -9.12 21.49 -25.16
C PRO A 42 -8.64 22.39 -24.00
N PRO A 43 -8.01 21.82 -22.98
CA PRO A 43 -7.48 22.62 -21.88
C PRO A 43 -6.50 23.66 -22.41
N THR A 44 -6.56 24.85 -21.83
CA THR A 44 -5.64 25.92 -22.15
C THR A 44 -4.22 25.62 -21.72
N GLU A 45 -3.23 26.32 -22.27
CA GLU A 45 -1.83 26.17 -21.82
C GLU A 45 -1.69 26.44 -20.31
N GLU A 46 -2.48 27.37 -19.77
CA GLU A 46 -2.47 27.69 -18.34
C GLU A 46 -3.03 26.53 -17.49
N GLU A 47 -4.15 25.93 -17.90
CA GLU A 47 -4.73 24.75 -17.23
C GLU A 47 -3.82 23.53 -17.30
N LEU A 48 -3.15 23.30 -18.44
CA LEU A 48 -2.16 22.25 -18.59
C LEU A 48 -0.94 22.49 -17.69
N ALA A 49 -0.47 23.72 -17.58
CA ALA A 49 0.62 24.09 -16.70
C ALA A 49 0.25 23.92 -15.22
N GLU A 50 -0.99 24.28 -14.85
CA GLU A 50 -1.50 24.10 -13.49
C GLU A 50 -1.65 22.61 -13.14
N GLN A 51 -2.17 21.79 -14.04
CA GLN A 51 -2.25 20.33 -13.87
C GLN A 51 -0.86 19.71 -13.72
N ALA A 52 0.09 20.06 -14.58
CA ALA A 52 1.46 19.58 -14.49
C ALA A 52 2.14 19.98 -13.18
N LEU A 53 1.88 21.20 -12.68
CA LEU A 53 2.39 21.67 -11.40
C LEU A 53 1.75 20.92 -10.22
N ALA A 54 0.45 20.64 -10.29
CA ALA A 54 -0.27 19.85 -9.28
C ALA A 54 0.25 18.42 -9.21
N GLU A 55 0.47 17.78 -10.36
CA GLU A 55 1.06 16.44 -10.45
C GLU A 55 2.49 16.43 -9.89
N ALA A 56 3.33 17.41 -10.26
CA ALA A 56 4.69 17.51 -9.74
C ALA A 56 4.71 17.72 -8.21
N ARG A 57 3.79 18.50 -7.66
CA ARG A 57 3.64 18.68 -6.21
C ARG A 57 3.21 17.38 -5.51
N ALA A 58 2.26 16.64 -6.08
CA ALA A 58 1.81 15.37 -5.54
C ALA A 58 2.95 14.33 -5.53
N GLN A 59 3.71 14.23 -6.63
CA GLN A 59 4.89 13.36 -6.71
C GLN A 59 5.98 13.77 -5.70
N SER A 60 6.27 15.06 -5.58
CA SER A 60 7.26 15.56 -4.63
C SER A 60 6.85 15.31 -3.18
N SER A 61 5.56 15.45 -2.86
CA SER A 61 5.01 15.13 -1.55
C SER A 61 5.17 13.65 -1.22
N THR A 62 4.86 12.77 -2.17
CA THR A 62 5.01 11.31 -2.01
C THR A 62 6.48 10.93 -1.77
N ILE A 63 7.41 11.49 -2.55
CA ILE A 63 8.84 11.24 -2.39
C ILE A 63 9.34 11.75 -1.02
N LEU A 64 8.89 12.92 -0.58
CA LEU A 64 9.27 13.49 0.71
C LEU A 64 8.76 12.63 1.86
N MET A 65 7.49 12.20 1.81
CA MET A 65 6.92 11.32 2.82
C MET A 65 7.66 9.98 2.88
N ALA A 66 7.98 9.39 1.74
CA ALA A 66 8.75 8.15 1.66
C ALA A 66 10.14 8.30 2.29
N ARG A 67 10.84 9.41 2.02
CA ARG A 67 12.14 9.70 2.65
C ARG A 67 12.03 9.92 4.15
N MET A 68 11.02 10.68 4.60
CA MET A 68 10.78 10.89 6.03
C MET A 68 10.49 9.56 6.73
N GLN A 69 9.68 8.69 6.16
CA GLN A 69 9.42 7.35 6.69
C GLN A 69 10.73 6.54 6.80
N ALA A 70 11.53 6.49 5.74
CA ALA A 70 12.79 5.78 5.74
C ALA A 70 13.77 6.32 6.83
N ASP A 71 13.89 7.62 6.94
CA ASP A 71 14.74 8.27 7.96
C ASP A 71 14.24 7.98 9.39
N MET A 72 12.94 8.05 9.62
CA MET A 72 12.34 7.79 10.94
C MET A 72 12.49 6.32 11.35
N VAL A 73 12.40 5.40 10.38
CA VAL A 73 12.65 3.97 10.61
C VAL A 73 14.13 3.72 10.94
N GLN A 74 15.07 4.33 10.18
CA GLN A 74 16.51 4.18 10.42
C GLN A 74 16.95 4.76 11.76
N THR A 75 16.32 5.84 12.19
CA THR A 75 16.67 6.49 13.47
C THR A 75 15.95 5.87 14.67
N GLY A 76 15.07 4.88 14.46
CA GLY A 76 14.25 4.29 15.53
C GLY A 76 13.29 5.30 16.17
N ALA A 77 12.93 6.35 15.44
CA ALA A 77 12.07 7.43 15.93
C ALA A 77 10.60 7.01 16.08
N PHE A 78 10.21 5.86 15.52
CA PHE A 78 8.92 5.24 15.77
C PHE A 78 9.04 4.17 16.85
N ALA A 79 8.28 4.31 17.92
CA ALA A 79 7.93 3.16 18.73
C ALA A 79 7.08 2.23 17.86
N ALA A 80 7.19 0.94 18.07
CA ALA A 80 6.52 -0.06 17.27
C ALA A 80 4.96 0.10 17.34
N ALA A 81 4.34 0.66 18.46
CA ALA A 81 2.91 1.03 18.54
C ALA A 81 2.48 2.10 17.54
N GLU A 82 3.34 3.08 17.30
CA GLU A 82 3.11 4.09 16.27
C GLU A 82 3.11 3.47 14.88
N PHE A 83 3.96 2.46 14.68
CA PHE A 83 4.07 1.72 13.45
C PHE A 83 2.78 0.99 13.07
N ALA A 84 2.17 0.25 14.02
CA ALA A 84 0.89 -0.41 13.80
C ALA A 84 -0.22 0.60 13.47
N THR A 85 -0.22 1.76 14.12
CA THR A 85 -1.17 2.86 13.85
C THR A 85 -0.98 3.41 12.44
N PHE A 86 0.26 3.57 11.98
CA PHE A 86 0.57 4.07 10.64
C PHE A 86 0.22 3.06 9.56
N ALA A 87 0.46 1.77 9.77
CA ALA A 87 0.04 0.72 8.87
C ALA A 87 -1.48 0.72 8.65
N ARG A 88 -2.26 0.89 9.73
CA ARG A 88 -3.72 1.03 9.65
C ARG A 88 -4.19 2.29 8.95
N ALA A 89 -3.51 3.40 9.15
CA ALA A 89 -3.84 4.67 8.52
C ALA A 89 -3.51 4.69 7.02
N GLY A 90 -2.97 3.60 6.46
CA GLY A 90 -2.56 3.54 5.06
C GLY A 90 -1.36 4.43 4.75
N LEU A 91 -0.54 4.75 5.77
CA LEU A 91 0.67 5.56 5.59
C LEU A 91 1.81 4.76 4.94
N PHE A 92 1.70 3.42 4.90
CA PHE A 92 2.59 2.60 4.12
C PHE A 92 1.97 2.41 2.74
N ALA A 93 2.68 2.92 1.72
CA ALA A 93 2.25 2.74 0.34
C ALA A 93 2.23 1.24 -0.02
N ASP A 94 1.25 0.84 -0.80
CA ASP A 94 1.22 -0.50 -1.37
C ASP A 94 2.43 -0.70 -2.29
N TRP A 95 2.95 -1.94 -2.29
CA TRP A 95 3.96 -2.33 -3.24
C TRP A 95 3.48 -2.14 -4.68
N ALA A 96 4.32 -1.57 -5.51
CA ALA A 96 4.02 -1.36 -6.92
C ALA A 96 5.23 -1.69 -7.80
N ALA A 97 4.99 -2.46 -8.86
CA ALA A 97 6.01 -2.73 -9.86
C ALA A 97 6.50 -1.44 -10.53
N GLY A 98 7.79 -1.38 -10.86
CA GLY A 98 8.44 -0.22 -11.46
C GLY A 98 8.88 0.85 -10.46
N GLN A 99 8.48 0.77 -9.20
CA GLN A 99 8.96 1.69 -8.13
C GLN A 99 10.32 1.26 -7.61
N THR A 100 11.14 2.24 -7.26
CA THR A 100 12.43 2.00 -6.58
C THR A 100 12.26 2.30 -5.09
N TYR A 101 12.58 1.31 -4.28
CA TYR A 101 12.51 1.38 -2.83
C TYR A 101 13.91 1.35 -2.24
N ALA A 102 14.20 2.30 -1.37
CA ALA A 102 15.47 2.34 -0.65
C ALA A 102 15.49 1.29 0.47
N LYS A 103 16.69 0.88 0.89
CA LYS A 103 16.87 0.05 2.09
C LYS A 103 16.23 0.72 3.31
N GLY A 104 15.49 -0.06 4.10
CA GLY A 104 14.75 0.39 5.28
C GLY A 104 13.37 0.97 4.96
N TYR A 105 13.01 1.09 3.68
CA TYR A 105 11.66 1.49 3.30
C TYR A 105 10.66 0.42 3.73
N ARG A 106 9.50 0.85 4.23
CA ARG A 106 8.42 -0.06 4.62
C ARG A 106 7.23 0.15 3.70
N LEU A 107 6.70 -0.95 3.22
CA LEU A 107 5.59 -0.99 2.27
C LEU A 107 4.59 -2.07 2.68
N ALA A 108 3.35 -1.95 2.20
CA ALA A 108 2.32 -2.97 2.36
C ALA A 108 2.19 -3.82 1.10
N HIS A 109 1.94 -5.11 1.27
CA HIS A 109 1.56 -6.01 0.20
C HIS A 109 0.66 -7.11 0.76
N GLU A 110 -0.53 -7.28 0.17
CA GLU A 110 -1.54 -8.28 0.60
C GLU A 110 -1.82 -8.28 2.11
N GLY A 111 -1.88 -7.10 2.73
CA GLY A 111 -2.17 -6.95 4.15
C GLY A 111 -1.00 -7.22 5.08
N ILE A 112 0.19 -7.52 4.56
CA ILE A 112 1.42 -7.69 5.32
C ILE A 112 2.32 -6.49 5.09
N VAL A 113 2.95 -6.00 6.15
CA VAL A 113 3.96 -4.95 6.06
C VAL A 113 5.33 -5.60 5.88
N TYR A 114 6.11 -5.06 4.95
CA TYR A 114 7.47 -5.52 4.64
C TYR A 114 8.48 -4.39 4.82
N GLU A 115 9.66 -4.73 5.33
CA GLU A 115 10.83 -3.85 5.31
C GLU A 115 11.74 -4.24 4.14
N VAL A 116 12.19 -3.24 3.39
CA VAL A 116 13.12 -3.41 2.28
C VAL A 116 14.55 -3.53 2.83
N MET A 117 15.19 -4.68 2.64
CA MET A 117 16.51 -5.00 3.20
C MET A 117 17.67 -4.45 2.38
N LEU A 118 17.44 -4.17 1.11
CA LEU A 118 18.41 -3.58 0.17
C LEU A 118 17.65 -2.76 -0.89
N GLU A 119 18.30 -1.74 -1.44
CA GLU A 119 17.68 -0.95 -2.50
C GLU A 119 17.27 -1.84 -3.69
N VAL A 120 16.06 -1.66 -4.17
CA VAL A 120 15.48 -2.50 -5.22
C VAL A 120 14.54 -1.69 -6.10
N THR A 121 14.58 -1.94 -7.41
CA THR A 121 13.49 -1.55 -8.31
C THR A 121 12.54 -2.75 -8.44
N ALA A 122 11.30 -2.57 -8.00
CA ALA A 122 10.29 -3.62 -7.96
C ALA A 122 9.94 -4.12 -9.37
N ILE A 123 9.85 -5.44 -9.52
CA ILE A 123 9.54 -6.11 -10.79
C ILE A 123 8.23 -6.88 -10.60
N GLU A 124 7.32 -6.78 -11.56
CA GLU A 124 5.95 -7.32 -11.48
C GLU A 124 5.86 -8.80 -11.05
N ASN A 125 6.78 -9.62 -11.51
CA ASN A 125 6.82 -11.05 -11.18
C ASN A 125 7.66 -11.38 -9.94
N GLN A 126 8.07 -10.37 -9.16
CA GLN A 126 8.84 -10.49 -7.93
C GLN A 126 8.24 -9.65 -6.78
N PRO A 127 6.96 -9.87 -6.44
CA PRO A 127 6.35 -9.20 -5.29
C PRO A 127 7.02 -9.65 -3.97
N PRO A 128 6.77 -8.96 -2.86
CA PRO A 128 7.40 -9.22 -1.58
C PRO A 128 7.26 -10.65 -1.05
N ASP A 129 6.15 -11.31 -1.35
CA ASP A 129 5.83 -12.69 -0.97
C ASP A 129 6.35 -13.75 -1.95
N ALA A 130 6.93 -13.35 -3.09
CA ALA A 130 7.44 -14.28 -4.08
C ALA A 130 8.63 -15.09 -3.55
N VAL A 131 8.73 -16.32 -4.04
CA VAL A 131 9.83 -17.23 -3.69
C VAL A 131 11.18 -16.59 -4.01
N GLY A 132 12.08 -16.57 -3.02
CA GLY A 132 13.43 -16.02 -3.15
C GLY A 132 13.53 -14.53 -2.82
N MET A 133 12.42 -13.84 -2.52
CA MET A 133 12.43 -12.40 -2.22
C MET A 133 12.74 -12.06 -0.76
N LEU A 134 12.91 -13.03 0.13
CA LEU A 134 13.22 -12.80 1.55
C LEU A 134 14.53 -12.05 1.81
N ALA A 135 15.47 -12.07 0.87
CA ALA A 135 16.69 -11.27 0.98
C ALA A 135 16.44 -9.78 0.68
N VAL A 136 15.34 -9.47 0.00
CA VAL A 136 14.96 -8.12 -0.44
C VAL A 136 13.87 -7.54 0.45
N TYR A 137 12.83 -8.33 0.76
CA TYR A 137 11.68 -7.92 1.54
C TYR A 137 11.54 -8.80 2.78
N ARG A 138 11.47 -8.20 3.95
CA ARG A 138 11.35 -8.87 5.23
C ARG A 138 9.98 -8.60 5.82
N PRO A 139 9.11 -9.62 6.00
CA PRO A 139 7.80 -9.40 6.61
C PRO A 139 7.94 -9.02 8.08
N LEU A 140 7.08 -8.12 8.52
CA LEU A 140 7.00 -7.62 9.88
C LEU A 140 5.69 -8.06 10.52
N SER A 141 5.76 -8.64 11.72
CA SER A 141 4.57 -9.01 12.48
C SER A 141 3.93 -7.75 13.09
N VAL A 142 2.74 -7.43 12.60
CA VAL A 142 1.86 -6.37 13.16
C VAL A 142 0.48 -6.98 13.26
N ASP A 143 -0.21 -6.86 14.40
CA ASP A 143 -1.60 -7.27 14.49
C ASP A 143 -2.50 -6.25 13.78
N PRO A 144 -3.13 -6.62 12.64
CA PRO A 144 -3.95 -5.67 11.88
C PRO A 144 -5.30 -5.38 12.53
N GLU A 145 -5.78 -6.23 13.47
CA GLU A 145 -7.13 -6.11 14.04
C GLU A 145 -7.15 -5.24 15.30
N THR A 146 -6.23 -5.45 16.23
CA THR A 146 -6.22 -4.76 17.52
C THR A 146 -5.32 -3.52 17.52
N GLY A 147 -4.30 -3.50 16.65
CA GLY A 147 -3.22 -2.52 16.67
C GLY A 147 -2.35 -2.65 17.91
N ASP A 148 -2.59 -3.70 18.68
CA ASP A 148 -1.69 -4.07 19.73
C ASP A 148 -0.41 -4.56 19.10
N GLU A 149 0.66 -4.06 19.66
CA GLU A 149 1.97 -4.36 19.18
C GLU A 149 2.47 -5.59 19.89
N PRO A 150 2.77 -6.64 19.14
CA PRO A 150 3.46 -7.77 19.74
C PRO A 150 4.85 -7.30 20.16
N ASP A 151 5.18 -7.49 21.43
CA ASP A 151 6.52 -7.25 21.95
C ASP A 151 7.34 -8.54 22.09
N GLY A 152 6.73 -9.66 21.68
CA GLY A 152 7.31 -10.97 21.80
C GLY A 152 7.25 -11.55 23.22
N SER A 153 6.50 -10.96 24.12
CA SER A 153 6.20 -11.55 25.42
C SER A 153 5.19 -12.70 25.26
N ARG A 154 4.98 -13.45 26.34
CA ARG A 154 4.01 -14.54 26.34
C ARG A 154 2.58 -14.06 26.16
N GLU A 155 2.28 -12.89 26.71
CA GLU A 155 0.98 -12.24 26.69
C GLU A 155 0.71 -11.51 25.35
N HIS A 156 1.76 -11.05 24.69
CA HIS A 156 1.71 -10.33 23.41
C HIS A 156 2.71 -10.92 22.39
N PRO A 157 2.50 -12.18 21.98
CA PRO A 157 3.42 -12.87 21.06
C PRO A 157 3.36 -12.27 19.65
N PHE A 158 4.49 -12.35 18.95
CA PHE A 158 4.50 -12.05 17.51
C PHE A 158 3.65 -13.07 16.76
N ALA A 159 2.85 -12.67 15.78
CA ALA A 159 2.31 -13.59 14.79
C ALA A 159 3.48 -14.08 13.90
N PHE A 160 3.73 -15.37 13.86
CA PHE A 160 4.78 -15.88 12.99
C PHE A 160 4.42 -15.73 11.52
N LEU A 161 5.31 -15.08 10.79
CA LEU A 161 5.25 -14.93 9.34
C LEU A 161 6.47 -15.61 8.73
N TYR A 162 6.27 -16.40 7.70
CA TYR A 162 7.36 -17.06 6.98
C TYR A 162 8.34 -16.02 6.43
N GLY A 163 9.61 -16.16 6.77
CA GLY A 163 10.66 -15.24 6.34
C GLY A 163 10.90 -14.05 7.26
N MET A 164 10.15 -13.86 8.34
CA MET A 164 10.42 -12.82 9.32
C MET A 164 11.71 -13.05 10.11
N ASP A 165 12.22 -12.01 10.74
CA ASP A 165 13.32 -12.15 11.69
C ASP A 165 12.79 -12.63 13.05
N VAL A 166 13.32 -13.74 13.53
CA VAL A 166 12.96 -14.34 14.81
C VAL A 166 14.06 -14.10 15.83
N LYS A 167 13.66 -13.68 17.03
CA LYS A 167 14.58 -13.39 18.14
C LYS A 167 14.50 -14.50 19.20
N ASN A 168 15.64 -14.94 19.65
CA ASN A 168 15.76 -15.87 20.77
C ASN A 168 15.07 -15.32 22.03
N GLY A 169 14.30 -16.16 22.72
CA GLY A 169 13.60 -15.80 23.93
C GLY A 169 12.26 -15.10 23.72
N SER A 170 11.89 -14.76 22.49
CA SER A 170 10.59 -14.20 22.17
C SER A 170 9.56 -15.29 21.87
N TYR A 171 8.29 -14.97 22.13
CA TYR A 171 7.16 -15.84 21.85
C TYR A 171 6.52 -15.50 20.50
N TYR A 172 6.03 -16.53 19.84
CA TYR A 172 5.39 -16.45 18.53
C TYR A 172 4.10 -17.26 18.54
N SER A 173 3.05 -16.69 17.95
CA SER A 173 1.80 -17.40 17.70
C SER A 173 1.82 -18.02 16.31
N TYR A 174 1.47 -19.30 16.21
CA TYR A 174 1.35 -20.00 14.94
C TYR A 174 0.36 -21.18 15.08
N GLU A 175 -0.62 -21.24 14.17
CA GLU A 175 -1.66 -22.30 14.13
C GLU A 175 -2.36 -22.53 15.49
N GLY A 176 -2.72 -21.43 16.20
CA GLY A 176 -3.44 -21.49 17.47
C GLY A 176 -2.59 -21.94 18.65
N LYS A 177 -1.28 -22.03 18.48
CA LYS A 177 -0.31 -22.40 19.51
C LYS A 177 0.69 -21.29 19.76
N LEU A 178 1.24 -21.29 20.96
CA LEU A 178 2.31 -20.42 21.41
C LEU A 178 3.65 -21.14 21.34
N TRP A 179 4.64 -20.50 20.74
CA TRP A 179 5.98 -21.04 20.52
C TRP A 179 7.05 -20.12 21.08
N LEU A 180 8.00 -20.66 21.83
CA LEU A 180 9.18 -19.94 22.29
C LEU A 180 10.33 -20.19 21.31
N ALA A 181 10.90 -19.11 20.78
CA ALA A 181 12.12 -19.21 19.96
C ALA A 181 13.36 -19.47 20.83
N LYS A 182 14.14 -20.46 20.47
CA LYS A 182 15.36 -20.88 21.20
C LYS A 182 16.64 -20.40 20.53
N ALA A 183 16.53 -19.69 19.39
CA ALA A 183 17.65 -19.14 18.65
C ALA A 183 17.24 -17.90 17.89
N ASP A 184 18.22 -17.03 17.57
CA ASP A 184 18.03 -15.98 16.58
C ASP A 184 18.01 -16.60 15.18
N MET A 185 16.96 -16.28 14.40
CA MET A 185 16.77 -16.83 13.06
C MET A 185 16.41 -15.70 12.10
N PRO A 186 17.38 -15.05 11.47
CA PRO A 186 17.08 -14.03 10.45
C PRO A 186 16.47 -14.70 9.21
N ALA A 187 15.47 -14.06 8.60
CA ALA A 187 14.71 -14.63 7.48
C ALA A 187 14.22 -16.04 7.75
N CYS A 188 13.56 -16.26 8.88
CA CYS A 188 13.21 -17.59 9.37
C CYS A 188 12.28 -18.32 8.40
N VAL A 189 12.78 -19.42 7.84
CA VAL A 189 12.03 -20.34 6.98
C VAL A 189 11.63 -21.62 7.71
N TRP A 190 11.97 -21.73 8.99
CA TRP A 190 11.69 -22.88 9.84
C TRP A 190 10.40 -22.63 10.62
N THR A 191 9.32 -23.15 10.07
CA THR A 191 7.96 -22.97 10.63
C THR A 191 7.85 -23.62 12.01
N PRO A 192 7.28 -22.94 13.02
CA PRO A 192 7.02 -23.53 14.32
C PRO A 192 6.20 -24.82 14.21
N GLY A 193 6.49 -25.82 15.03
CA GLY A 193 5.81 -27.12 15.02
C GLY A 193 6.30 -28.12 13.98
N THR A 194 7.27 -27.76 13.15
CA THR A 194 7.90 -28.71 12.24
C THR A 194 8.74 -29.73 13.04
N GLU A 195 8.50 -31.01 12.81
CA GLU A 195 9.16 -32.09 13.50
C GLU A 195 10.69 -32.04 13.35
N GLY A 196 11.41 -32.20 14.47
CA GLY A 196 12.86 -32.18 14.49
C GLY A 196 13.52 -30.82 14.59
N LEU A 197 12.76 -29.73 14.60
CA LEU A 197 13.29 -28.39 14.81
C LEU A 197 13.42 -28.08 16.30
N TRP A 198 14.65 -28.06 16.80
CA TRP A 198 14.96 -27.71 18.19
C TRP A 198 14.86 -26.17 18.46
N GLN A 199 14.80 -25.36 17.42
CA GLN A 199 14.72 -23.91 17.48
C GLN A 199 13.41 -23.41 18.07
N TRP A 200 12.38 -24.26 18.08
CA TRP A 200 11.07 -23.97 18.59
C TRP A 200 10.71 -24.87 19.77
N GLU A 201 10.19 -24.29 20.83
CA GLU A 201 9.61 -24.99 21.97
C GLU A 201 8.12 -24.62 22.07
N GLU A 202 7.23 -25.62 22.08
CA GLU A 202 5.81 -25.38 22.28
C GLU A 202 5.56 -24.88 23.70
N ALA A 203 4.96 -23.69 23.84
CA ALA A 203 4.73 -23.00 25.10
C ALA A 203 3.27 -23.05 25.56
N GLY A 204 2.38 -23.69 24.80
CA GLY A 204 0.96 -23.87 25.13
C GLY A 204 0.02 -23.46 23.98
N ALA A 205 -1.26 -23.36 24.31
CA ALA A 205 -2.28 -22.79 23.42
C ALA A 205 -2.44 -21.27 23.67
N ILE A 206 -2.93 -20.55 22.66
CA ILE A 206 -3.28 -19.13 22.75
C ILE A 206 -4.67 -19.00 23.32
#